data_9afb67a266b32bbd2b226001e10a798a
#
_entry.id   9afb67a266b32bbd2b226001e10a798a
#
_cell.length_a   1.000
_cell.length_b   1.000
_cell.length_c   1.000
_cell.angle_alpha   90.00
_cell.angle_beta   90.00
_cell.angle_gamma   90.00
#
_symmetry.space_group_name_H-M   'P 1'
#
loop_
_entity.id
_entity.type
_entity.pdbx_description
1 polymer ?
#
loop_
_entity_poly.entity_id
_entity_poly.type
_entity_poly.pdbx_seq_one_letter_code
_entity_poly.pdbx_strand_id
1 'polypeptide(L)'
;MIIHNGPGGPERSVYAMAELKERLRADLTVAMKARDKLTTATLRMLLAAIQAEEVSGKQVRELSDDDVLKVLARESRKRGEAAEIYVTNGRGELAATERAEAQVIDDYLPSQLNDDELANVVDTAIAQVAEEIGHGPGTKQMGQVMKAAMAIAAGKADPSRLSAAVKDRL
;
A
#
# COMPACT_ATOMS: atom_id res chain seq x y z
N MET A 1 35.28 -14.60 -28.85
CA MET A 1 34.33 -15.34 -27.99
C MET A 1 33.73 -14.38 -26.99
N ILE A 2 32.52 -13.89 -27.25
CA ILE A 2 31.87 -12.87 -26.42
C ILE A 2 31.03 -13.61 -25.39
N ILE A 3 31.42 -13.54 -24.11
CA ILE A 3 30.66 -14.09 -23.03
C ILE A 3 29.56 -13.08 -22.70
N HIS A 4 28.35 -13.40 -23.10
CA HIS A 4 27.15 -12.70 -22.63
C HIS A 4 26.92 -13.05 -21.17
N ASN A 5 27.33 -12.15 -20.29
CA ASN A 5 26.94 -12.19 -18.88
C ASN A 5 25.49 -11.73 -18.79
N GLY A 6 24.58 -12.67 -18.56
CA GLY A 6 23.16 -12.39 -18.37
C GLY A 6 22.92 -11.52 -17.14
N PRO A 7 21.88 -10.67 -17.16
CA PRO A 7 21.61 -9.73 -16.09
C PRO A 7 20.85 -10.42 -14.95
N GLY A 8 21.57 -10.93 -13.98
CA GLY A 8 20.98 -11.67 -12.85
C GLY A 8 21.88 -11.70 -11.61
N GLY A 9 22.62 -10.64 -11.33
CA GLY A 9 23.42 -10.55 -10.10
C GLY A 9 22.64 -9.95 -8.92
N PRO A 10 23.08 -10.18 -7.67
CA PRO A 10 22.46 -9.69 -6.44
C PRO A 10 22.33 -8.16 -6.35
N GLU A 11 23.03 -7.43 -7.20
CA GLU A 11 22.99 -5.97 -7.23
C GLU A 11 21.64 -5.40 -7.67
N ARG A 12 20.86 -6.10 -8.48
CA ARG A 12 19.51 -5.64 -8.88
C ARG A 12 18.52 -5.63 -7.71
N SER A 13 18.68 -6.53 -6.76
CA SER A 13 17.79 -6.62 -5.60
C SER A 13 18.00 -5.46 -4.62
N VAL A 14 19.24 -4.99 -4.45
CA VAL A 14 19.58 -3.89 -3.55
C VAL A 14 19.10 -2.55 -4.10
N TYR A 15 19.22 -2.34 -5.42
CA TYR A 15 18.72 -1.13 -6.09
C TYR A 15 17.18 -1.10 -6.16
N ALA A 16 16.52 -2.25 -6.29
CA ALA A 16 15.06 -2.34 -6.28
C ALA A 16 14.44 -2.01 -4.91
N MET A 17 15.16 -2.18 -3.80
CA MET A 17 14.65 -1.94 -2.45
C MET A 17 14.47 -0.45 -2.10
N ALA A 18 15.16 0.47 -2.78
CA ALA A 18 15.12 1.91 -2.53
C ALA A 18 14.45 2.71 -3.67
N GLU A 19 13.94 2.04 -4.70
CA GLU A 19 13.48 2.68 -5.94
C GLU A 19 12.28 3.61 -5.71
N LEU A 20 11.29 3.18 -4.95
CA LEU A 20 10.10 3.98 -4.65
C LEU A 20 10.44 5.20 -3.79
N LYS A 21 11.28 5.05 -2.78
CA LYS A 21 11.75 6.14 -1.94
C LYS A 21 12.53 7.19 -2.75
N GLU A 22 13.39 6.75 -3.66
CA GLU A 22 14.12 7.64 -4.58
C GLU A 22 13.19 8.35 -5.56
N ARG A 23 12.15 7.67 -6.05
CA ARG A 23 11.10 8.28 -6.86
C ARG A 23 10.37 9.39 -6.11
N LEU A 24 10.00 9.15 -4.86
CA LEU A 24 9.38 10.17 -4.01
C LEU A 24 10.28 11.41 -3.84
N ARG A 25 11.58 11.20 -3.65
CA ARG A 25 12.56 12.30 -3.56
C ARG A 25 12.70 13.08 -4.85
N ALA A 26 12.76 12.39 -5.98
CA ALA A 26 12.82 13.02 -7.30
C ALA A 26 11.57 13.84 -7.60
N ASP A 27 10.40 13.29 -7.31
CA ASP A 27 9.11 13.97 -7.49
C ASP A 27 8.96 15.17 -6.55
N LEU A 28 9.50 15.09 -5.32
CA LEU A 28 9.57 16.23 -4.42
C LEU A 28 10.37 17.38 -5.03
N THR A 29 11.51 17.09 -5.63
CA THR A 29 12.32 18.12 -6.31
C THR A 29 11.56 18.78 -7.46
N VAL A 30 10.85 17.99 -8.26
CA VAL A 30 10.00 18.48 -9.36
C VAL A 30 8.88 19.38 -8.81
N ALA A 31 8.18 18.95 -7.77
CA ALA A 31 7.10 19.71 -7.15
C ALA A 31 7.59 21.05 -6.56
N MET A 32 8.77 21.05 -5.93
CA MET A 32 9.40 22.27 -5.41
C MET A 32 9.72 23.25 -6.52
N LYS A 33 10.29 22.80 -7.63
CA LYS A 33 10.60 23.63 -8.80
C LYS A 33 9.34 24.20 -9.46
N ALA A 34 8.28 23.39 -9.50
CA ALA A 34 6.97 23.82 -10.03
C ALA A 34 6.18 24.70 -9.08
N ARG A 35 6.68 24.92 -7.86
CA ARG A 35 5.97 25.66 -6.78
C ARG A 35 4.62 25.07 -6.43
N ASP A 36 4.48 23.76 -6.61
CA ASP A 36 3.30 22.99 -6.19
C ASP A 36 3.35 22.75 -4.68
N LYS A 37 2.70 23.62 -3.93
CA LYS A 37 2.73 23.60 -2.46
C LYS A 37 2.10 22.35 -1.87
N LEU A 38 0.98 21.91 -2.42
CA LEU A 38 0.25 20.73 -1.94
C LEU A 38 1.11 19.46 -2.10
N THR A 39 1.58 19.22 -3.30
CA THR A 39 2.42 18.03 -3.59
C THR A 39 3.72 18.08 -2.80
N THR A 40 4.36 19.24 -2.71
CA THR A 40 5.59 19.43 -1.94
C THR A 40 5.39 19.07 -0.47
N ALA A 41 4.35 19.60 0.17
CA ALA A 41 4.06 19.34 1.58
C ALA A 41 3.72 17.87 1.81
N THR A 42 2.92 17.27 0.94
CA THR A 42 2.52 15.87 1.03
C THR A 42 3.73 14.93 0.89
N LEU A 43 4.59 15.15 -0.11
CA LEU A 43 5.77 14.31 -0.32
C LEU A 43 6.79 14.44 0.81
N ARG A 44 7.00 15.64 1.35
CA ARG A 44 7.87 15.83 2.53
C ARG A 44 7.38 15.04 3.72
N MET A 45 6.08 15.05 3.94
CA MET A 45 5.48 14.33 5.03
C MET A 45 5.56 12.81 4.84
N LEU A 46 5.37 12.31 3.61
CA LEU A 46 5.57 10.88 3.30
C LEU A 46 7.00 10.44 3.57
N LEU A 47 7.98 11.22 3.15
CA LEU A 47 9.39 10.92 3.41
C LEU A 47 9.72 10.95 4.91
N ALA A 48 9.11 11.86 5.66
CA ALA A 48 9.24 11.90 7.12
C ALA A 48 8.61 10.66 7.78
N ALA A 49 7.44 10.21 7.31
CA ALA A 49 6.79 8.99 7.79
C ALA A 49 7.61 7.73 7.50
N ILE A 50 8.21 7.65 6.32
CA ILE A 50 9.14 6.56 5.94
C ILE A 50 10.34 6.56 6.88
N GLN A 51 10.96 7.71 7.10
CA GLN A 51 12.11 7.82 8.00
C GLN A 51 11.75 7.44 9.44
N ALA A 52 10.59 7.85 9.93
CA ALA A 52 10.10 7.47 11.25
C ALA A 52 9.96 5.94 11.38
N GLU A 53 9.46 5.27 10.35
CA GLU A 53 9.36 3.81 10.32
C GLU A 53 10.75 3.14 10.30
N GLU A 54 11.69 3.68 9.54
CA GLU A 54 13.06 3.17 9.44
C GLU A 54 13.79 3.18 10.79
N VAL A 55 13.49 4.12 11.67
CA VAL A 55 14.12 4.28 12.99
C VAL A 55 13.26 3.79 14.15
N SER A 56 12.06 3.26 13.89
CA SER A 56 11.10 2.85 14.92
C SER A 56 11.49 1.57 15.67
N GLY A 57 12.32 0.74 15.07
CA GLY A 57 12.76 -0.52 15.64
C GLY A 57 14.02 -0.40 16.48
N LYS A 58 14.50 -1.52 17.03
CA LYS A 58 15.76 -1.58 17.79
C LYS A 58 16.99 -1.26 16.94
N GLN A 59 16.90 -1.49 15.64
CA GLN A 59 17.95 -1.19 14.66
C GLN A 59 17.38 -0.34 13.54
N VAL A 60 18.15 0.64 13.09
CA VAL A 60 17.83 1.41 11.88
C VAL A 60 17.87 0.47 10.68
N ARG A 61 16.82 0.48 9.87
CA ARG A 61 16.72 -0.33 8.64
C ARG A 61 16.19 0.51 7.48
N GLU A 62 16.65 0.21 6.29
CA GLU A 62 16.05 0.74 5.08
C GLU A 62 14.79 -0.07 4.73
N LEU A 63 13.70 0.62 4.42
CA LEU A 63 12.45 -0.03 4.03
C LEU A 63 12.53 -0.54 2.59
N SER A 64 12.02 -1.75 2.36
CA SER A 64 11.74 -2.25 1.01
C SER A 64 10.63 -1.44 0.35
N ASP A 65 10.48 -1.56 -0.98
CA ASP A 65 9.38 -0.92 -1.69
C ASP A 65 8.02 -1.37 -1.17
N ASP A 66 7.85 -2.64 -0.83
CA ASP A 66 6.63 -3.15 -0.22
C ASP A 66 6.34 -2.50 1.14
N ASP A 67 7.34 -2.30 1.97
CA ASP A 67 7.20 -1.61 3.25
C ASP A 67 6.88 -0.13 3.05
N VAL A 68 7.49 0.52 2.07
CA VAL A 68 7.15 1.91 1.70
C VAL A 68 5.70 2.00 1.26
N LEU A 69 5.21 1.09 0.42
CA LEU A 69 3.81 1.06 0.00
C LEU A 69 2.85 0.93 1.19
N LYS A 70 3.20 0.13 2.20
CA LYS A 70 2.40 0.02 3.44
C LYS A 70 2.34 1.34 4.21
N VAL A 71 3.44 2.06 4.29
CA VAL A 71 3.47 3.40 4.90
C VAL A 71 2.57 4.37 4.13
N LEU A 72 2.68 4.39 2.80
CA LEU A 72 1.86 5.23 1.95
C LEU A 72 0.36 4.92 2.10
N ALA A 73 0.00 3.66 2.09
CA ALA A 73 -1.39 3.23 2.28
C ALA A 73 -1.97 3.66 3.63
N ARG A 74 -1.18 3.56 4.69
CA ARG A 74 -1.55 4.03 6.03
C ARG A 74 -1.77 5.54 6.05
N GLU A 75 -0.88 6.30 5.43
CA GLU A 75 -0.97 7.76 5.36
C GLU A 75 -2.15 8.23 4.52
N SER A 76 -2.45 7.56 3.41
CA SER A 76 -3.66 7.83 2.61
C SER A 76 -4.94 7.57 3.41
N ARG A 77 -5.01 6.47 4.13
CA ARG A 77 -6.16 6.13 4.98
C ARG A 77 -6.40 7.19 6.07
N LYS A 78 -5.35 7.63 6.75
CA LYS A 78 -5.46 8.70 7.75
C LYS A 78 -6.09 9.96 7.20
N ARG A 79 -5.75 10.34 5.98
CA ARG A 79 -6.34 11.50 5.32
C ARG A 79 -7.79 11.30 4.94
N GLY A 80 -8.14 10.12 4.48
CA GLY A 80 -9.54 9.77 4.24
C GLY A 80 -10.39 9.87 5.51
N GLU A 81 -9.91 9.32 6.62
CA GLU A 81 -10.57 9.40 7.93
C GLU A 81 -10.68 10.85 8.42
N ALA A 82 -9.62 11.64 8.30
CA ALA A 82 -9.63 13.05 8.66
C ALA A 82 -10.64 13.84 7.80
N ALA A 83 -10.71 13.55 6.51
CA ALA A 83 -11.67 14.18 5.59
C ALA A 83 -13.12 13.92 6.03
N GLU A 84 -13.44 12.67 6.40
CA GLU A 84 -14.78 12.32 6.90
C GLU A 84 -15.13 13.07 8.19
N ILE A 85 -14.20 13.19 9.12
CA ILE A 85 -14.37 13.97 10.34
C ILE A 85 -14.64 15.45 10.02
N TYR A 86 -13.88 16.02 9.08
CA TYR A 86 -14.09 17.41 8.67
C TYR A 86 -15.44 17.61 7.99
N VAL A 87 -15.90 16.69 7.17
CA VAL A 87 -17.24 16.74 6.57
C VAL A 87 -18.32 16.75 7.65
N THR A 88 -18.22 15.83 8.61
CA THR A 88 -19.16 15.74 9.73
C THR A 88 -19.24 17.03 10.56
N ASN A 89 -18.11 17.73 10.68
CA ASN A 89 -18.01 18.98 11.44
C ASN A 89 -18.27 20.24 10.60
N GLY A 90 -18.76 20.10 9.36
CA GLY A 90 -19.05 21.22 8.47
C GLY A 90 -17.82 21.95 7.94
N ARG A 91 -16.66 21.29 7.97
CA ARG A 91 -15.38 21.82 7.50
C ARG A 91 -15.01 21.27 6.11
N GLY A 92 -15.88 21.52 5.13
CA GLY A 92 -15.69 21.01 3.75
C GLY A 92 -14.38 21.41 3.09
N GLU A 93 -13.87 22.59 3.37
CA GLU A 93 -12.60 23.08 2.83
C GLU A 93 -11.40 22.25 3.31
N LEU A 94 -11.39 21.91 4.61
CA LEU A 94 -10.35 21.07 5.20
C LEU A 94 -10.46 19.64 4.70
N ALA A 95 -11.67 19.11 4.55
CA ALA A 95 -11.91 17.81 3.94
C ALA A 95 -11.39 17.74 2.50
N ALA A 96 -11.59 18.77 1.70
CA ALA A 96 -11.08 18.85 0.33
C ALA A 96 -9.55 18.81 0.29
N THR A 97 -8.88 19.50 1.21
CA THR A 97 -7.42 19.47 1.34
C THR A 97 -6.92 18.07 1.69
N GLU A 98 -7.52 17.41 2.68
CA GLU A 98 -7.17 16.03 3.04
C GLU A 98 -7.34 15.06 1.87
N ARG A 99 -8.43 15.18 1.11
CA ARG A 99 -8.67 14.35 -0.08
C ARG A 99 -7.67 14.63 -1.19
N ALA A 100 -7.28 15.89 -1.40
CA ALA A 100 -6.26 16.24 -2.38
C ALA A 100 -4.88 15.65 -2.00
N GLU A 101 -4.51 15.69 -0.72
CA GLU A 101 -3.30 15.05 -0.22
C GLU A 101 -3.36 13.53 -0.39
N ALA A 102 -4.50 12.91 -0.07
CA ALA A 102 -4.71 11.47 -0.28
C ALA A 102 -4.53 11.10 -1.76
N GLN A 103 -5.02 11.91 -2.68
CA GLN A 103 -4.87 11.65 -4.12
C GLN A 103 -3.40 11.68 -4.56
N VAL A 104 -2.59 12.58 -4.04
CA VAL A 104 -1.13 12.60 -4.29
C VAL A 104 -0.49 11.27 -3.86
N ILE A 105 -0.89 10.74 -2.71
CA ILE A 105 -0.39 9.46 -2.19
C ILE A 105 -0.89 8.30 -3.04
N ASP A 106 -2.16 8.28 -3.38
CA ASP A 106 -2.81 7.19 -4.12
C ASP A 106 -2.21 7.00 -5.53
N ASP A 107 -1.67 8.07 -6.12
CA ASP A 107 -0.96 8.00 -7.41
C ASP A 107 0.29 7.10 -7.37
N TYR A 108 0.84 6.84 -6.19
CA TYR A 108 1.95 5.91 -5.98
C TYR A 108 1.50 4.49 -5.62
N LEU A 109 0.24 4.31 -5.23
CA LEU A 109 -0.29 3.01 -4.81
C LEU A 109 -0.76 2.20 -6.03
N PRO A 110 -0.72 0.85 -5.95
CA PRO A 110 -1.33 0.00 -6.97
C PRO A 110 -2.82 0.33 -7.12
N SER A 111 -3.34 0.20 -8.34
CA SER A 111 -4.77 0.36 -8.60
C SER A 111 -5.59 -0.58 -7.71
N GLN A 112 -6.60 -0.04 -7.02
CA GLN A 112 -7.44 -0.84 -6.13
C GLN A 112 -8.36 -1.76 -6.93
N LEU A 113 -8.56 -2.97 -6.42
CA LEU A 113 -9.50 -3.93 -6.97
C LEU A 113 -10.94 -3.42 -6.83
N ASN A 114 -11.74 -3.58 -7.87
CA ASN A 114 -13.19 -3.39 -7.77
C ASN A 114 -13.84 -4.55 -7.01
N ASP A 115 -15.14 -4.48 -6.76
CA ASP A 115 -15.84 -5.49 -5.94
C ASP A 115 -15.86 -6.87 -6.60
N ASP A 116 -15.98 -6.96 -7.91
CA ASP A 116 -15.94 -8.22 -8.65
C ASP A 116 -14.54 -8.87 -8.59
N GLU A 117 -13.51 -8.07 -8.79
CA GLU A 117 -12.12 -8.52 -8.68
C GLU A 117 -11.80 -8.95 -7.25
N LEU A 118 -12.28 -8.21 -6.25
CA LEU A 118 -12.13 -8.54 -4.84
C LEU A 118 -12.83 -9.88 -4.52
N ALA A 119 -14.02 -10.08 -5.04
CA ALA A 119 -14.76 -11.33 -4.92
C ALA A 119 -13.97 -12.51 -5.48
N ASN A 120 -13.37 -12.35 -6.65
CA ASN A 120 -12.53 -13.38 -7.28
C ASN A 120 -11.28 -13.71 -6.44
N VAL A 121 -10.65 -12.69 -5.84
CA VAL A 121 -9.52 -12.89 -4.93
C VAL A 121 -9.92 -13.73 -3.74
N VAL A 122 -11.04 -13.42 -3.12
CA VAL A 122 -11.55 -14.17 -1.95
C VAL A 122 -11.91 -15.60 -2.33
N ASP A 123 -12.59 -15.81 -3.45
CA ASP A 123 -12.94 -17.15 -3.93
C ASP A 123 -11.69 -18.00 -4.20
N THR A 124 -10.68 -17.41 -4.82
CA THR A 124 -9.40 -18.09 -5.07
C THR A 124 -8.69 -18.44 -3.76
N ALA A 125 -8.68 -17.54 -2.80
CA ALA A 125 -8.09 -17.77 -1.47
C ALA A 125 -8.80 -18.90 -0.72
N ILE A 126 -10.13 -18.92 -0.75
CA ILE A 126 -10.94 -19.99 -0.16
C ILE A 126 -10.63 -21.34 -0.82
N ALA A 127 -10.54 -21.38 -2.16
CA ALA A 127 -10.21 -22.59 -2.89
C ALA A 127 -8.80 -23.12 -2.54
N GLN A 128 -7.81 -22.24 -2.42
CA GLN A 128 -6.46 -22.62 -2.02
C GLN A 128 -6.42 -23.22 -0.61
N VAL A 129 -7.06 -22.58 0.35
CA VAL A 129 -7.12 -23.09 1.73
C VAL A 129 -7.91 -24.40 1.78
N ALA A 130 -9.00 -24.52 1.05
CA ALA A 130 -9.78 -25.76 0.97
C ALA A 130 -8.94 -26.94 0.46
N GLU A 131 -8.08 -26.70 -0.51
CA GLU A 131 -7.16 -27.69 -1.06
C GLU A 131 -6.11 -28.11 -0.02
N GLU A 132 -5.57 -27.16 0.74
CA GLU A 132 -4.59 -27.40 1.79
C GLU A 132 -5.15 -28.23 2.96
N ILE A 133 -6.38 -27.95 3.39
CA ILE A 133 -7.00 -28.57 4.57
C ILE A 133 -7.90 -29.77 4.22
N GLY A 134 -8.20 -29.98 2.94
CA GLY A 134 -9.01 -31.11 2.45
C GLY A 134 -10.54 -30.95 2.61
N HIS A 135 -11.01 -29.79 3.01
CA HIS A 135 -12.44 -29.48 3.13
C HIS A 135 -12.69 -27.95 3.00
N GLY A 136 -13.93 -27.54 2.86
CA GLY A 136 -14.27 -26.11 2.84
C GLY A 136 -13.87 -25.40 4.14
N PRO A 137 -13.15 -24.26 4.05
CA PRO A 137 -12.80 -23.47 5.23
C PRO A 137 -14.03 -22.81 5.84
N GLY A 138 -14.07 -22.75 7.16
CA GLY A 138 -15.08 -22.02 7.92
C GLY A 138 -14.43 -20.86 8.69
N THR A 139 -15.19 -20.25 9.60
CA THR A 139 -14.73 -19.11 10.40
C THR A 139 -13.45 -19.36 11.19
N LYS A 140 -13.19 -20.62 11.56
CA LYS A 140 -11.95 -21.02 12.26
C LYS A 140 -10.71 -20.87 11.38
N GLN A 141 -10.85 -20.94 10.06
CA GLN A 141 -9.78 -20.80 9.09
C GLN A 141 -9.68 -19.37 8.52
N MET A 142 -10.41 -18.43 9.09
CA MET A 142 -10.43 -17.03 8.60
C MET A 142 -9.01 -16.43 8.48
N GLY A 143 -8.12 -16.70 9.45
CA GLY A 143 -6.73 -16.22 9.40
C GLY A 143 -5.95 -16.77 8.23
N GLN A 144 -6.14 -18.04 7.89
CA GLN A 144 -5.48 -18.69 6.74
C GLN A 144 -6.03 -18.11 5.42
N VAL A 145 -7.35 -17.95 5.32
CA VAL A 145 -7.99 -17.37 4.13
C VAL A 145 -7.56 -15.91 3.95
N MET A 146 -7.51 -15.13 5.02
CA MET A 146 -7.03 -13.74 4.99
C MET A 146 -5.58 -13.65 4.50
N LYS A 147 -4.70 -14.52 5.00
CA LYS A 147 -3.30 -14.57 4.56
C LYS A 147 -3.18 -14.86 3.07
N ALA A 148 -3.92 -15.84 2.57
CA ALA A 148 -3.95 -16.18 1.16
C ALA A 148 -4.55 -15.03 0.31
N ALA A 149 -5.65 -14.42 0.74
CA ALA A 149 -6.29 -13.32 0.05
C ALA A 149 -5.39 -12.08 -0.04
N MET A 150 -4.69 -11.74 1.04
CA MET A 150 -3.74 -10.62 1.05
C MET A 150 -2.56 -10.86 0.09
N ALA A 151 -2.05 -12.09 0.01
CA ALA A 151 -0.99 -12.45 -0.92
C ALA A 151 -1.46 -12.32 -2.38
N ILE A 152 -2.67 -12.79 -2.70
CA ILE A 152 -3.25 -12.69 -4.06
C ILE A 152 -3.55 -11.24 -4.43
N ALA A 153 -4.11 -10.45 -3.50
CA ALA A 153 -4.45 -9.05 -3.72
C ALA A 153 -3.20 -8.17 -3.93
N ALA A 154 -2.06 -8.56 -3.37
CA ALA A 154 -0.77 -7.89 -3.58
C ALA A 154 -0.82 -6.36 -3.38
N GLY A 155 -1.44 -5.90 -2.30
CA GLY A 155 -1.59 -4.47 -1.97
C GLY A 155 -2.69 -3.73 -2.73
N LYS A 156 -3.44 -4.41 -3.61
CA LYS A 156 -4.52 -3.80 -4.42
C LYS A 156 -5.88 -3.78 -3.72
N ALA A 157 -5.94 -4.19 -2.47
CA ALA A 157 -7.15 -4.13 -1.67
C ALA A 157 -6.84 -3.72 -0.24
N ASP A 158 -7.71 -2.88 0.33
CA ASP A 158 -7.61 -2.53 1.75
C ASP A 158 -7.91 -3.78 2.61
N PRO A 159 -7.12 -4.05 3.66
CA PRO A 159 -7.34 -5.18 4.56
C PRO A 159 -8.74 -5.23 5.16
N SER A 160 -9.37 -4.08 5.42
CA SER A 160 -10.73 -4.02 5.96
C SER A 160 -11.77 -4.52 4.94
N ARG A 161 -11.62 -4.13 3.67
CA ARG A 161 -12.47 -4.62 2.57
C ARG A 161 -12.30 -6.12 2.37
N LEU A 162 -11.05 -6.61 2.39
CA LEU A 162 -10.77 -8.04 2.31
C LEU A 162 -11.39 -8.81 3.46
N SER A 163 -11.22 -8.32 4.69
CA SER A 163 -11.79 -8.94 5.88
C SER A 163 -13.32 -9.06 5.81
N ALA A 164 -13.99 -7.99 5.39
CA ALA A 164 -15.45 -8.00 5.21
C ALA A 164 -15.85 -9.03 4.15
N ALA A 165 -15.19 -9.03 2.99
CA ALA A 165 -15.49 -9.96 1.91
C ALA A 165 -15.23 -11.43 2.27
N VAL A 166 -14.19 -11.72 3.07
CA VAL A 166 -13.92 -13.06 3.58
C VAL A 166 -14.99 -13.49 4.59
N LYS A 167 -15.37 -12.61 5.52
CA LYS A 167 -16.43 -12.90 6.50
C LYS A 167 -17.76 -13.24 5.83
N ASP A 168 -18.12 -12.53 4.78
CA ASP A 168 -19.37 -12.75 4.06
C ASP A 168 -19.44 -14.11 3.36
N ARG A 169 -18.31 -14.81 3.21
CA ARG A 169 -18.20 -16.08 2.49
C ARG A 169 -17.87 -17.29 3.33
N LEU A 170 -17.49 -17.11 4.58
CA LEU A 170 -17.20 -18.16 5.54
C LEU A 170 -18.37 -18.39 6.49
#